data_7e06520c6411f7ab5c7c1e138a570133
#
_entry.id   7e06520c6411f7ab5c7c1e138a570133
#
_cell.length_a   1.000
_cell.length_b   1.000
_cell.length_c   1.000
_cell.angle_alpha   90.00
_cell.angle_beta   90.00
_cell.angle_gamma   90.00
#
_symmetry.space_group_name_H-M   'P 1'
#
loop_
_entity.id
_entity.type
_entity.pdbx_description
1 polymer ?
#
loop_
_entity_poly.entity_id
_entity_poly.type
_entity_poly.pdbx_seq_one_letter_code
_entity_poly.pdbx_strand_id
1 'polypeptide(L)'
;MNGYFYVLTTIDIFVLCFMCVLTRLSESLNKKQKRGFFFAFILIAFISVLEVVTLKVDGLPVRYRWINIISNYLGFGLTPSVCICLVYVLDKKTRLRWEFKLAILCEIIYLLVLAISIPSGLVFSVSQENIYSRGPYFFIYIFVYFISIFYLSLSTILVSKQFQNRSKALIYPLIIFLAAETIIQILLPNLHVSWLCVTLLSVLYFIYCSEMSIG
;
A
#
# COMPACT_ATOMS: atom_id res chain seq x y z
N MET A 1 20.57 -2.23 13.30
CA MET A 1 19.16 -2.33 12.90
C MET A 1 18.43 -3.21 13.90
N ASN A 2 17.37 -2.71 14.50
CA ASN A 2 16.75 -3.33 15.68
C ASN A 2 16.01 -4.62 15.31
N GLY A 3 16.24 -5.72 16.04
CA GLY A 3 15.54 -7.01 15.86
C GLY A 3 14.01 -6.87 15.88
N TYR A 4 13.52 -5.82 16.50
CA TYR A 4 12.11 -5.41 16.55
C TYR A 4 11.46 -5.28 15.16
N PHE A 5 12.14 -4.66 14.19
CA PHE A 5 11.62 -4.50 12.83
C PHE A 5 11.35 -5.85 12.14
N TYR A 6 12.27 -6.79 12.24
CA TYR A 6 12.07 -8.12 11.65
C TYR A 6 10.93 -8.90 12.29
N VAL A 7 10.78 -8.78 13.61
CA VAL A 7 9.67 -9.41 14.33
C VAL A 7 8.35 -8.83 13.87
N LEU A 8 8.22 -7.50 13.76
CA LEU A 8 7.01 -6.85 13.28
C LEU A 8 6.67 -7.29 11.86
N THR A 9 7.64 -7.26 10.93
CA THR A 9 7.39 -7.68 9.53
C THR A 9 7.02 -9.16 9.44
N THR A 10 7.59 -10.02 10.29
CA THR A 10 7.21 -11.43 10.33
C THR A 10 5.77 -11.61 10.78
N ILE A 11 5.34 -10.89 11.83
CA ILE A 11 3.95 -10.89 12.30
C ILE A 11 3.03 -10.37 11.21
N ASP A 12 3.41 -9.29 10.53
CA ASP A 12 2.66 -8.66 9.45
C ASP A 12 2.39 -9.65 8.31
N ILE A 13 3.43 -10.32 7.83
CA ILE A 13 3.31 -11.33 6.78
C ILE A 13 2.41 -12.49 7.23
N PHE A 14 2.51 -12.93 8.49
CA PHE A 14 1.68 -13.99 9.03
C PHE A 14 0.19 -13.60 9.04
N VAL A 15 -0.12 -12.37 9.48
CA VAL A 15 -1.48 -11.81 9.44
C VAL A 15 -2.00 -11.75 8.00
N LEU A 16 -1.20 -11.28 7.05
CA LEU A 16 -1.59 -11.18 5.64
C LEU A 16 -1.85 -12.56 5.01
N CYS A 17 -1.01 -13.56 5.31
CA CYS A 17 -1.25 -14.93 4.88
C CYS A 17 -2.57 -15.48 5.44
N PHE A 18 -2.85 -15.23 6.72
CA PHE A 18 -4.10 -15.63 7.36
C PHE A 18 -5.30 -14.93 6.70
N MET A 19 -5.19 -13.62 6.40
CA MET A 19 -6.22 -12.86 5.70
C MET A 19 -6.47 -13.37 4.26
N CYS A 20 -5.44 -13.86 3.57
CA CYS A 20 -5.60 -14.53 2.27
C CYS A 20 -6.49 -15.78 2.38
N VAL A 21 -6.29 -16.58 3.43
CA VAL A 21 -7.13 -17.77 3.69
C VAL A 21 -8.56 -17.35 4.03
N LEU A 22 -8.74 -16.41 4.96
CA LEU A 22 -10.07 -15.89 5.34
C LEU A 22 -10.82 -15.31 4.13
N THR A 23 -10.13 -14.61 3.24
CA THR A 23 -10.73 -14.05 2.02
C THR A 23 -11.30 -15.15 1.12
N ARG A 24 -10.61 -16.28 1.00
CA ARG A 24 -11.10 -17.42 0.20
C ARG A 24 -12.32 -18.09 0.84
N LEU A 25 -12.31 -18.23 2.17
CA LEU A 25 -13.35 -18.91 2.95
C LEU A 25 -14.59 -18.01 3.18
N SER A 26 -14.46 -16.69 3.12
CA SER A 26 -15.56 -15.75 3.38
C SER A 26 -16.73 -15.99 2.42
N GLU A 27 -17.92 -16.26 2.94
CA GLU A 27 -19.15 -16.42 2.14
C GLU A 27 -19.80 -15.07 1.83
N SER A 28 -19.56 -14.05 2.66
CA SER A 28 -20.12 -12.71 2.50
C SER A 28 -19.55 -11.93 1.31
N LEU A 29 -18.31 -12.20 0.91
CA LEU A 29 -17.65 -11.48 -0.18
C LEU A 29 -17.97 -12.10 -1.56
N ASN A 30 -18.27 -11.26 -2.54
CA ASN A 30 -18.42 -11.69 -3.92
C ASN A 30 -17.06 -12.04 -4.57
N LYS A 31 -17.08 -12.75 -5.72
CA LYS A 31 -15.86 -13.20 -6.44
C LYS A 31 -14.88 -12.07 -6.76
N LYS A 32 -15.39 -10.88 -7.07
CA LYS A 32 -14.56 -9.70 -7.37
C LYS A 32 -13.83 -9.21 -6.12
N GLN A 33 -14.56 -9.07 -5.01
CA GLN A 33 -14.00 -8.65 -3.72
C GLN A 33 -12.96 -9.65 -3.22
N LYS A 34 -13.25 -10.96 -3.29
CA LYS A 34 -12.27 -11.99 -2.92
C LYS A 34 -10.97 -11.86 -3.70
N ARG A 35 -11.04 -11.69 -5.03
CA ARG A 35 -9.84 -11.48 -5.85
C ARG A 35 -9.10 -10.20 -5.48
N GLY A 36 -9.82 -9.09 -5.32
CA GLY A 36 -9.21 -7.81 -5.01
C GLY A 36 -8.50 -7.79 -3.66
N PHE A 37 -9.14 -8.32 -2.59
CA PHE A 37 -8.50 -8.46 -1.28
C PHE A 37 -7.31 -9.41 -1.32
N PHE A 38 -7.44 -10.55 -2.00
CA PHE A 38 -6.34 -11.50 -2.14
C PHE A 38 -5.11 -10.83 -2.79
N PHE A 39 -5.32 -10.05 -3.88
CA PHE A 39 -4.24 -9.31 -4.50
C PHE A 39 -3.69 -8.21 -3.59
N ALA A 40 -4.54 -7.47 -2.87
CA ALA A 40 -4.10 -6.43 -1.94
C ALA A 40 -3.21 -7.00 -0.83
N PHE A 41 -3.62 -8.11 -0.19
CA PHE A 41 -2.83 -8.74 0.86
C PHE A 41 -1.49 -9.29 0.36
N ILE A 42 -1.47 -9.94 -0.82
CA ILE A 42 -0.21 -10.39 -1.42
C ILE A 42 0.69 -9.20 -1.77
N LEU A 43 0.12 -8.13 -2.30
CA LEU A 43 0.87 -6.93 -2.66
C LEU A 43 1.50 -6.29 -1.43
N ILE A 44 0.75 -6.12 -0.33
CA ILE A 44 1.27 -5.59 0.94
C ILE A 44 2.38 -6.49 1.47
N ALA A 45 2.19 -7.81 1.52
CA ALA A 45 3.21 -8.75 1.97
C ALA A 45 4.49 -8.65 1.11
N PHE A 46 4.33 -8.54 -0.21
CA PHE A 46 5.45 -8.39 -1.13
C PHE A 46 6.24 -7.10 -0.88
N ILE A 47 5.55 -5.96 -0.69
CA ILE A 47 6.22 -4.69 -0.43
C ILE A 47 6.90 -4.71 0.95
N SER A 48 6.28 -5.32 1.96
CA SER A 48 6.90 -5.50 3.29
C SER A 48 8.20 -6.31 3.20
N VAL A 49 8.23 -7.35 2.36
CA VAL A 49 9.46 -8.12 2.08
C VAL A 49 10.50 -7.26 1.34
N LEU A 50 10.09 -6.46 0.36
CA LEU A 50 10.99 -5.55 -0.35
C LEU A 50 11.64 -4.55 0.59
N GLU A 51 10.92 -4.01 1.58
CA GLU A 51 11.48 -3.12 2.59
C GLU A 51 12.55 -3.82 3.43
N VAL A 52 12.30 -5.05 3.86
CA VAL A 52 13.31 -5.86 4.55
C VAL A 52 14.55 -6.08 3.68
N VAL A 53 14.34 -6.35 2.39
CA VAL A 53 15.45 -6.57 1.44
C VAL A 53 16.26 -5.30 1.28
N THR A 54 15.63 -4.14 1.06
CA THR A 54 16.35 -2.85 0.91
C THR A 54 17.20 -2.56 2.13
N LEU A 55 16.63 -2.68 3.34
CA LEU A 55 17.34 -2.42 4.59
C LEU A 55 18.50 -3.39 4.85
N LYS A 56 18.38 -4.64 4.39
CA LYS A 56 19.46 -5.63 4.53
C LYS A 56 20.57 -5.46 3.53
N VAL A 57 20.24 -5.04 2.31
CA VAL A 57 21.17 -4.99 1.18
C VAL A 57 21.90 -3.66 1.13
N ASP A 58 21.36 -2.60 1.74
CA ASP A 58 21.95 -1.29 1.79
C ASP A 58 23.33 -1.32 2.51
N GLY A 59 24.35 -0.76 1.86
CA GLY A 59 25.73 -0.80 2.35
C GLY A 59 26.47 -2.15 2.21
N LEU A 60 25.84 -3.19 1.65
CA LEU A 60 26.51 -4.45 1.32
C LEU A 60 27.40 -4.30 0.06
N PRO A 61 28.32 -5.27 -0.23
CA PRO A 61 29.17 -5.20 -1.41
C PRO A 61 28.42 -4.91 -2.71
N VAL A 62 29.08 -4.26 -3.65
CA VAL A 62 28.54 -3.73 -4.92
C VAL A 62 27.74 -4.77 -5.74
N ARG A 63 28.06 -6.06 -5.62
CA ARG A 63 27.29 -7.14 -6.26
C ARG A 63 25.81 -7.15 -5.93
N TYR A 64 25.40 -6.58 -4.78
CA TYR A 64 24.01 -6.50 -4.32
C TYR A 64 23.31 -5.20 -4.74
N ARG A 65 24.01 -4.28 -5.41
CA ARG A 65 23.48 -2.96 -5.80
C ARG A 65 22.19 -3.05 -6.64
N TRP A 66 22.12 -3.99 -7.58
CA TRP A 66 20.93 -4.17 -8.41
C TRP A 66 19.72 -4.64 -7.59
N ILE A 67 19.94 -5.47 -6.58
CA ILE A 67 18.87 -5.90 -5.67
C ILE A 67 18.34 -4.68 -4.90
N ASN A 68 19.21 -3.81 -4.41
CA ASN A 68 18.84 -2.58 -3.73
C ASN A 68 18.03 -1.65 -4.65
N ILE A 69 18.48 -1.43 -5.89
CA ILE A 69 17.78 -0.60 -6.88
C ILE A 69 16.39 -1.16 -7.18
N ILE A 70 16.29 -2.45 -7.51
CA ILE A 70 15.01 -3.08 -7.89
C ILE A 70 14.04 -3.08 -6.70
N SER A 71 14.52 -3.39 -5.50
CA SER A 71 13.67 -3.40 -4.31
C SER A 71 13.12 -2.01 -3.97
N ASN A 72 13.93 -0.96 -4.08
CA ASN A 72 13.47 0.42 -3.90
C ASN A 72 12.49 0.85 -5.01
N TYR A 73 12.80 0.54 -6.27
CA TYR A 73 11.91 0.84 -7.40
C TYR A 73 10.53 0.21 -7.23
N LEU A 74 10.49 -1.10 -6.92
CA LEU A 74 9.24 -1.82 -6.72
C LEU A 74 8.54 -1.38 -5.41
N GLY A 75 9.30 -1.16 -4.34
CA GLY A 75 8.75 -0.71 -3.05
C GLY A 75 8.02 0.63 -3.20
N PHE A 76 8.68 1.65 -3.74
CA PHE A 76 8.05 2.95 -3.98
C PHE A 76 6.96 2.90 -5.05
N GLY A 77 7.19 2.14 -6.13
CA GLY A 77 6.27 2.07 -7.25
C GLY A 77 4.97 1.35 -6.93
N LEU A 78 5.00 0.31 -6.14
CA LEU A 78 3.80 -0.49 -5.85
C LEU A 78 2.99 0.02 -4.65
N THR A 79 3.55 0.91 -3.83
CA THR A 79 2.87 1.44 -2.65
C THR A 79 1.52 2.10 -2.98
N PRO A 80 1.38 3.00 -3.95
CA PRO A 80 0.09 3.59 -4.30
C PRO A 80 -0.91 2.56 -4.87
N SER A 81 -0.42 1.50 -5.51
CA SER A 81 -1.24 0.41 -6.07
C SER A 81 -2.07 -0.32 -4.99
N VAL A 82 -1.63 -0.32 -3.72
CA VAL A 82 -2.42 -0.88 -2.60
C VAL A 82 -3.74 -0.14 -2.46
N CYS A 83 -3.71 1.20 -2.46
CA CYS A 83 -4.92 2.02 -2.40
C CYS A 83 -5.85 1.75 -3.60
N ILE A 84 -5.30 1.62 -4.81
CA ILE A 84 -6.06 1.31 -6.02
C ILE A 84 -6.73 -0.07 -5.89
N CYS A 85 -6.05 -1.08 -5.35
CA CYS A 85 -6.62 -2.40 -5.07
C CYS A 85 -7.77 -2.33 -4.07
N LEU A 86 -7.63 -1.54 -3.00
CA LEU A 86 -8.70 -1.36 -2.00
C LEU A 86 -9.90 -0.61 -2.58
N VAL A 87 -9.70 0.42 -3.40
CA VAL A 87 -10.79 1.09 -4.12
C VAL A 87 -11.51 0.11 -5.06
N TYR A 88 -10.76 -0.77 -5.73
CA TYR A 88 -11.35 -1.76 -6.63
C TYR A 88 -12.35 -2.70 -5.94
N VAL A 89 -12.16 -3.02 -4.67
CA VAL A 89 -13.05 -3.92 -3.91
C VAL A 89 -14.31 -3.24 -3.37
N LEU A 90 -14.30 -1.91 -3.20
CA LEU A 90 -15.40 -1.17 -2.59
C LEU A 90 -16.71 -1.23 -3.39
N ASP A 91 -16.66 -1.22 -4.74
CA ASP A 91 -17.86 -1.11 -5.57
C ASP A 91 -17.82 -2.06 -6.78
N LYS A 92 -18.98 -2.66 -7.10
CA LYS A 92 -19.15 -3.56 -8.26
C LYS A 92 -18.84 -2.87 -9.59
N LYS A 93 -19.13 -1.57 -9.72
CA LYS A 93 -18.98 -0.77 -10.95
C LYS A 93 -17.66 0.02 -11.03
N THR A 94 -16.74 -0.15 -10.09
CA THR A 94 -15.49 0.65 -10.01
C THR A 94 -14.73 0.68 -11.34
N ARG A 95 -14.63 -0.44 -12.05
CA ARG A 95 -13.90 -0.50 -13.34
C ARG A 95 -14.48 0.41 -14.43
N LEU A 96 -15.75 0.75 -14.38
CA LEU A 96 -16.44 1.59 -15.39
C LEU A 96 -16.23 3.07 -15.10
N ARG A 97 -15.83 3.44 -13.89
CA ARG A 97 -15.63 4.83 -13.48
C ARG A 97 -14.37 5.39 -14.13
N TRP A 98 -14.46 6.56 -14.66
CA TRP A 98 -13.34 7.25 -15.31
C TRP A 98 -12.23 7.60 -14.30
N GLU A 99 -12.60 7.92 -13.05
CA GLU A 99 -11.67 8.23 -11.96
C GLU A 99 -10.74 7.05 -11.66
N PHE A 100 -11.28 5.81 -11.70
CA PHE A 100 -10.49 4.60 -11.49
C PHE A 100 -9.48 4.38 -12.64
N LYS A 101 -9.91 4.63 -13.88
CA LYS A 101 -9.03 4.55 -15.05
C LYS A 101 -7.94 5.62 -15.01
N LEU A 102 -8.30 6.83 -14.56
CA LEU A 102 -7.35 7.91 -14.33
C LEU A 102 -6.32 7.55 -13.24
N ALA A 103 -6.76 6.98 -12.13
CA ALA A 103 -5.85 6.52 -11.07
C ALA A 103 -4.84 5.49 -11.60
N ILE A 104 -5.28 4.52 -12.39
CA ILE A 104 -4.38 3.55 -13.04
C ILE A 104 -3.40 4.24 -14.00
N LEU A 105 -3.87 5.19 -14.80
CA LEU A 105 -3.02 5.95 -15.73
C LEU A 105 -1.95 6.75 -14.96
N CYS A 106 -2.34 7.42 -13.87
CA CYS A 106 -1.42 8.15 -13.00
C CYS A 106 -0.36 7.21 -12.40
N GLU A 107 -0.77 6.01 -11.98
CA GLU A 107 0.14 4.99 -11.47
C GLU A 107 1.15 4.54 -12.53
N ILE A 108 0.71 4.31 -13.76
CA ILE A 108 1.60 3.94 -14.88
C ILE A 108 2.61 5.07 -15.15
N ILE A 109 2.16 6.33 -15.20
CA ILE A 109 3.03 7.50 -15.39
C ILE A 109 4.04 7.60 -14.26
N TYR A 110 3.60 7.38 -13.01
CA TYR A 110 4.47 7.40 -11.85
C TYR A 110 5.55 6.31 -11.91
N LEU A 111 5.19 5.09 -12.30
CA LEU A 111 6.15 4.00 -12.51
C LEU A 111 7.20 4.35 -13.58
N LEU A 112 6.80 5.04 -14.65
CA LEU A 112 7.74 5.53 -15.67
C LEU A 112 8.69 6.60 -15.09
N VAL A 113 8.18 7.52 -14.28
CA VAL A 113 9.00 8.53 -13.59
C VAL A 113 10.02 7.86 -12.67
N LEU A 114 9.61 6.84 -11.92
CA LEU A 114 10.53 6.05 -11.08
C LEU A 114 11.56 5.29 -11.90
N ALA A 115 11.19 4.74 -13.06
CA ALA A 115 12.14 4.07 -13.95
C ALA A 115 13.21 5.04 -14.49
N ILE A 116 12.82 6.26 -14.85
CA ILE A 116 13.75 7.35 -15.23
C ILE A 116 14.64 7.74 -14.04
N SER A 117 14.14 7.62 -12.82
CA SER A 117 14.91 7.92 -11.61
C SER A 117 16.08 6.95 -11.38
N ILE A 118 16.02 5.72 -11.89
CA ILE A 118 17.11 4.74 -11.72
C ILE A 118 18.46 5.28 -12.23
N PRO A 119 18.57 5.78 -13.47
CA PRO A 119 19.81 6.36 -13.97
C PRO A 119 20.02 7.82 -13.53
N SER A 120 18.96 8.59 -13.28
CA SER A 120 19.06 10.04 -13.04
C SER A 120 19.14 10.43 -11.56
N GLY A 121 18.76 9.53 -10.65
CA GLY A 121 18.74 9.81 -9.20
C GLY A 121 17.67 10.84 -8.77
N LEU A 122 16.66 11.11 -9.61
CA LEU A 122 15.66 12.16 -9.36
C LEU A 122 14.84 11.92 -8.08
N VAL A 123 14.20 10.75 -7.96
CA VAL A 123 13.37 10.40 -6.80
C VAL A 123 14.19 9.65 -5.75
N PHE A 124 14.98 8.69 -6.18
CA PHE A 124 15.92 7.98 -5.33
C PHE A 124 17.17 7.60 -6.11
N SER A 125 18.26 7.39 -5.42
CA SER A 125 19.50 6.90 -6.00
C SER A 125 20.16 5.83 -5.13
N VAL A 126 20.91 4.94 -5.76
CA VAL A 126 21.80 3.99 -5.08
C VAL A 126 23.20 4.22 -5.64
N SER A 127 24.12 4.65 -4.78
CA SER A 127 25.49 4.98 -5.15
C SER A 127 26.22 3.74 -5.73
N GLN A 128 27.43 3.97 -6.30
CA GLN A 128 28.28 2.88 -6.73
C GLN A 128 28.71 1.97 -5.57
N GLU A 129 28.74 2.52 -4.36
CA GLU A 129 29.07 1.79 -3.12
C GLU A 129 27.86 1.07 -2.51
N ASN A 130 26.72 1.02 -3.25
CA ASN A 130 25.47 0.41 -2.80
C ASN A 130 24.85 1.08 -1.59
N ILE A 131 24.90 2.40 -1.50
CA ILE A 131 24.27 3.20 -0.45
C ILE A 131 23.05 3.91 -1.04
N TYR A 132 21.88 3.69 -0.42
CA TYR A 132 20.64 4.34 -0.78
C TYR A 132 20.63 5.81 -0.32
N SER A 133 20.07 6.68 -1.15
CA SER A 133 19.77 8.07 -0.78
C SER A 133 18.49 8.56 -1.47
N ARG A 134 17.78 9.47 -0.79
CA ARG A 134 16.63 10.17 -1.37
C ARG A 134 17.11 11.16 -2.40
N GLY A 135 16.46 11.18 -3.57
CA GLY A 135 16.75 12.17 -4.62
C GLY A 135 16.10 13.52 -4.32
N PRO A 136 16.48 14.57 -5.10
CA PRO A 136 15.95 15.92 -4.90
C PRO A 136 14.44 16.04 -5.11
N TYR A 137 13.85 15.15 -5.88
CA TYR A 137 12.41 15.10 -6.15
C TYR A 137 11.69 13.96 -5.41
N PHE A 138 12.21 13.52 -4.26
CA PHE A 138 11.57 12.48 -3.43
C PHE A 138 10.14 12.86 -3.00
N PHE A 139 9.81 14.15 -2.96
CA PHE A 139 8.47 14.64 -2.69
C PHE A 139 7.42 14.13 -3.70
N ILE A 140 7.82 13.74 -4.93
CA ILE A 140 6.91 13.15 -5.93
C ILE A 140 6.30 11.86 -5.37
N TYR A 141 7.10 10.99 -4.75
CA TYR A 141 6.60 9.79 -4.08
C TYR A 141 5.59 10.14 -2.99
N ILE A 142 5.94 11.07 -2.11
CA ILE A 142 5.06 11.51 -1.02
C ILE A 142 3.74 12.04 -1.59
N PHE A 143 3.78 12.86 -2.63
CA PHE A 143 2.61 13.45 -3.25
C PHE A 143 1.70 12.39 -3.91
N VAL A 144 2.27 11.45 -4.65
CA VAL A 144 1.50 10.34 -5.28
C VAL A 144 0.85 9.47 -4.20
N TYR A 145 1.56 9.16 -3.14
CA TYR A 145 1.02 8.40 -2.00
C TYR A 145 -0.15 9.13 -1.34
N PHE A 146 -0.03 10.43 -1.08
CA PHE A 146 -1.11 11.27 -0.54
C PHE A 146 -2.36 11.29 -1.44
N ILE A 147 -2.18 11.47 -2.74
CA ILE A 147 -3.29 11.44 -3.71
C ILE A 147 -3.99 10.09 -3.67
N SER A 148 -3.23 9.00 -3.57
CA SER A 148 -3.78 7.64 -3.52
C SER A 148 -4.61 7.39 -2.26
N ILE A 149 -4.13 7.85 -1.10
CA ILE A 149 -4.88 7.80 0.17
C ILE A 149 -6.14 8.67 0.10
N PHE A 150 -6.01 9.88 -0.44
CA PHE A 150 -7.16 10.79 -0.60
C PHE A 150 -8.22 10.17 -1.51
N TYR A 151 -7.80 9.55 -2.63
CA TYR A 151 -8.71 8.85 -3.54
C TYR A 151 -9.41 7.66 -2.86
N LEU A 152 -8.68 6.88 -2.06
CA LEU A 152 -9.25 5.78 -1.28
C LEU A 152 -10.28 6.30 -0.28
N SER A 153 -9.95 7.35 0.47
CA SER A 153 -10.84 7.99 1.46
C SER A 153 -12.12 8.52 0.81
N LEU A 154 -11.98 9.26 -0.29
CA LEU A 154 -13.10 9.81 -1.02
C LEU A 154 -14.01 8.70 -1.58
N SER A 155 -13.41 7.67 -2.17
CA SER A 155 -14.15 6.51 -2.71
C SER A 155 -14.93 5.79 -1.61
N THR A 156 -14.34 5.64 -0.42
CA THR A 156 -14.98 5.02 0.74
C THR A 156 -16.19 5.84 1.20
N ILE A 157 -16.06 7.17 1.31
CA ILE A 157 -17.15 8.08 1.69
C ILE A 157 -18.28 8.02 0.66
N LEU A 158 -17.96 8.04 -0.63
CA LEU A 158 -18.98 8.02 -1.69
C LEU A 158 -19.76 6.72 -1.72
N VAL A 159 -19.06 5.59 -1.56
CA VAL A 159 -19.70 4.26 -1.51
C VAL A 159 -20.57 4.13 -0.27
N SER A 160 -20.12 4.64 0.87
CA SER A 160 -20.86 4.56 2.13
C SER A 160 -22.22 5.28 2.12
N LYS A 161 -22.34 6.34 1.32
CA LYS A 161 -23.63 7.07 1.18
C LYS A 161 -24.73 6.20 0.58
N GLN A 162 -24.37 5.09 -0.05
CA GLN A 162 -25.31 4.15 -0.69
C GLN A 162 -25.86 3.10 0.30
N PHE A 163 -25.33 3.05 1.54
CA PHE A 163 -25.65 2.02 2.52
C PHE A 163 -26.33 2.56 3.79
N GLN A 164 -26.97 1.66 4.55
CA GLN A 164 -27.69 1.99 5.78
C GLN A 164 -26.78 2.50 6.91
N ASN A 165 -27.36 3.16 7.92
CA ASN A 165 -26.66 3.88 8.99
C ASN A 165 -25.63 3.05 9.79
N ARG A 166 -25.84 1.74 9.95
CA ARG A 166 -24.95 0.87 10.73
C ARG A 166 -23.54 0.75 10.10
N SER A 167 -23.49 0.59 8.78
CA SER A 167 -22.21 0.49 8.05
C SER A 167 -21.44 1.81 8.03
N LYS A 168 -22.12 2.96 8.22
CA LYS A 168 -21.46 4.27 8.28
C LYS A 168 -20.57 4.43 9.51
N ALA A 169 -20.91 3.79 10.62
CA ALA A 169 -20.12 3.87 11.86
C ALA A 169 -18.69 3.29 11.68
N LEU A 170 -18.50 2.31 10.78
CA LEU A 170 -17.19 1.72 10.50
C LEU A 170 -16.29 2.61 9.63
N ILE A 171 -16.82 3.63 8.96
CA ILE A 171 -16.05 4.53 8.10
C ILE A 171 -15.21 5.48 8.92
N TYR A 172 -15.72 5.98 10.05
CA TYR A 172 -14.99 6.90 10.90
C TYR A 172 -13.66 6.31 11.40
N PRO A 173 -13.62 5.08 11.96
CA PRO A 173 -12.35 4.42 12.30
C PRO A 173 -11.39 4.28 11.11
N LEU A 174 -11.91 3.95 9.91
CA LEU A 174 -11.08 3.82 8.71
C LEU A 174 -10.41 5.14 8.32
N ILE A 175 -11.16 6.25 8.30
CA ILE A 175 -10.63 7.57 7.95
C ILE A 175 -9.66 8.06 9.02
N ILE A 176 -10.00 7.88 10.31
CA ILE A 176 -9.13 8.26 11.43
C ILE A 176 -7.82 7.47 11.36
N PHE A 177 -7.90 6.18 11.06
CA PHE A 177 -6.71 5.33 10.96
C PHE A 177 -5.80 5.74 9.79
N LEU A 178 -6.39 6.05 8.62
CA LEU A 178 -5.66 6.59 7.46
C LEU A 178 -4.95 7.90 7.79
N ALA A 179 -5.66 8.81 8.45
CA ALA A 179 -5.08 10.10 8.85
C ALA A 179 -3.95 9.92 9.87
N ALA A 180 -4.15 9.07 10.88
CA ALA A 180 -3.15 8.77 11.90
C ALA A 180 -1.89 8.13 11.30
N GLU A 181 -2.05 7.14 10.41
CA GLU A 181 -0.93 6.52 9.70
C GLU A 181 -0.11 7.55 8.92
N THR A 182 -0.81 8.40 8.16
CA THR A 182 -0.15 9.46 7.38
C THR A 182 0.64 10.43 8.26
N ILE A 183 0.06 10.84 9.41
CA ILE A 183 0.72 11.71 10.38
C ILE A 183 1.96 11.03 10.98
N ILE A 184 1.86 9.76 11.35
CA ILE A 184 2.97 8.98 11.89
C ILE A 184 4.13 8.90 10.88
N GLN A 185 3.83 8.65 9.60
CA GLN A 185 4.87 8.60 8.55
C GLN A 185 5.59 9.93 8.35
N ILE A 186 4.88 11.07 8.48
CA ILE A 186 5.46 12.40 8.34
C ILE A 186 6.33 12.74 9.55
N LEU A 187 5.80 12.51 10.76
CA LEU A 187 6.45 12.92 12.00
C LEU A 187 7.61 12.00 12.39
N LEU A 188 7.51 10.71 12.07
CA LEU A 188 8.43 9.67 12.52
C LEU A 188 8.92 8.79 11.34
N PRO A 189 9.61 9.39 10.35
CA PRO A 189 10.03 8.68 9.14
C PRO A 189 10.99 7.51 9.38
N ASN A 190 11.60 7.44 10.58
CA ASN A 190 12.48 6.35 10.99
C ASN A 190 11.75 5.19 11.68
N LEU A 191 10.45 5.32 11.94
CA LEU A 191 9.61 4.26 12.47
C LEU A 191 9.12 3.39 11.31
N HIS A 192 9.78 2.25 11.11
CA HIS A 192 9.40 1.24 10.11
C HIS A 192 8.16 0.43 10.54
N VAL A 193 7.06 1.12 10.89
CA VAL A 193 5.77 0.52 11.27
C VAL A 193 4.71 0.71 10.19
N SER A 194 5.05 1.39 9.10
CA SER A 194 4.09 1.79 8.05
C SER A 194 3.32 0.60 7.48
N TRP A 195 4.00 -0.52 7.21
CA TRP A 195 3.34 -1.68 6.61
C TRP A 195 2.41 -2.39 7.58
N LEU A 196 2.71 -2.41 8.87
CA LEU A 196 1.78 -2.90 9.89
C LEU A 196 0.50 -2.06 9.91
N CYS A 197 0.62 -0.73 9.79
CA CYS A 197 -0.52 0.16 9.70
C CYS A 197 -1.35 -0.09 8.42
N VAL A 198 -0.69 -0.25 7.27
CA VAL A 198 -1.36 -0.58 6.00
C VAL A 198 -2.07 -1.94 6.07
N THR A 199 -1.46 -2.93 6.72
CA THR A 199 -2.08 -4.24 6.97
C THR A 199 -3.33 -4.11 7.84
N LEU A 200 -3.24 -3.42 8.97
CA LEU A 200 -4.41 -3.18 9.84
C LEU A 200 -5.52 -2.44 9.09
N LEU A 201 -5.18 -1.44 8.28
CA LEU A 201 -6.13 -0.74 7.43
C LEU A 201 -6.82 -1.70 6.46
N SER A 202 -6.07 -2.55 5.78
CA SER A 202 -6.62 -3.50 4.80
C SER A 202 -7.52 -4.56 5.46
N VAL A 203 -7.21 -4.97 6.69
CA VAL A 203 -8.08 -5.83 7.53
C VAL A 203 -9.38 -5.11 7.88
N LEU A 204 -9.31 -3.83 8.28
CA LEU A 204 -10.51 -3.04 8.54
C LEU A 204 -11.38 -2.88 7.28
N TYR A 205 -10.78 -2.69 6.11
CA TYR A 205 -11.52 -2.68 4.85
C TYR A 205 -12.17 -4.03 4.53
N PHE A 206 -11.50 -5.14 4.83
CA PHE A 206 -12.07 -6.47 4.68
C PHE A 206 -13.31 -6.65 5.56
N ILE A 207 -13.24 -6.27 6.84
CA ILE A 207 -14.36 -6.32 7.78
C ILE A 207 -15.50 -5.43 7.27
N TYR A 208 -15.19 -4.19 6.89
CA TYR A 208 -16.17 -3.25 6.35
C TYR A 208 -16.91 -3.80 5.12
N CYS A 209 -16.18 -4.36 4.15
CA CYS A 209 -16.79 -4.94 2.96
C CYS A 209 -17.60 -6.22 3.27
N SER A 210 -17.18 -7.01 4.24
CA SER A 210 -17.92 -8.20 4.69
C SER A 210 -19.26 -7.81 5.33
N GLU A 211 -19.27 -6.82 6.19
CA GLU A 211 -20.50 -6.30 6.82
C GLU A 211 -21.45 -5.68 5.79
N MET A 212 -20.94 -4.93 4.83
CA MET A 212 -21.76 -4.36 3.74
C MET A 212 -22.43 -5.41 2.85
N SER A 213 -21.87 -6.60 2.78
CA SER A 213 -22.38 -7.66 1.90
C SER A 213 -23.46 -8.52 2.56
N ILE A 214 -23.61 -8.42 3.89
CA ILE A 214 -24.58 -9.17 4.69
C ILE A 214 -25.91 -8.39 4.83
N GLY A 215 -25.90 -7.07 4.72
CA GLY A 215 -27.05 -6.17 4.80
C GLY A 215 -27.62 -5.77 3.45
#